data_3fdaf57fbb7d61a4f58edb051b53532b
#
_entry.id   3fdaf57fbb7d61a4f58edb051b53532b
#
_cell.length_a   1.000
_cell.length_b   1.000
_cell.length_c   1.000
_cell.angle_alpha   90.00
_cell.angle_beta   90.00
_cell.angle_gamma   90.00
#
_symmetry.space_group_name_H-M   'P 1'
#
loop_
_entity.id
_entity.type
_entity.pdbx_description
1 polymer ?
#
loop_
_entity_poly.entity_id
_entity_poly.type
_entity_poly.pdbx_seq_one_letter_code
_entity_poly.pdbx_strand_id
1 'polypeptide(L)'
;PLVIDNSYHVVEEDVLAEWVAQLLLGNSLHIARVIECLDSSAVSMKDKAIDCIIKKLNTVGVYKRDGWLFQMISWIALKIKLHEDNGSGKVFMNAPHSAPAQHGIDGFALVIDDKKMIKHIVLCEDKCTEDARSIITSQIYPEFVNFENSEFDNRVLAEVSSIIRSEDFLINIQDDIVDNKYWMYRIGVTRQSEHDDEAGRKALYKDYDKKVGGGVKRRCAASVNLDDVRKWMEGFSQKVIKILESKKSKDV
;
A
#
# COMPACT_ATOMS: atom_id res chain seq x y z
N PRO A 1 1.98 -9.12 23.18
CA PRO A 1 0.99 -8.44 22.33
C PRO A 1 0.56 -9.35 21.18
N LEU A 2 -0.69 -9.15 20.69
CA LEU A 2 -1.27 -9.92 19.60
C LEU A 2 -0.72 -9.46 18.24
N VAL A 3 -0.45 -8.18 18.13
CA VAL A 3 -0.05 -7.48 16.91
C VAL A 3 0.86 -6.29 17.29
N ILE A 4 1.72 -5.87 16.38
CA ILE A 4 2.41 -4.57 16.43
C ILE A 4 1.54 -3.61 15.64
N ASP A 5 0.76 -2.79 16.33
CA ASP A 5 -0.19 -1.84 15.72
C ASP A 5 0.37 -0.42 15.72
N ASN A 6 0.39 0.20 14.56
CA ASN A 6 0.68 1.61 14.36
C ASN A 6 -0.64 2.32 14.04
N SER A 7 -1.10 3.14 14.98
CA SER A 7 -2.31 3.94 14.83
C SER A 7 -1.94 5.32 14.31
N TYR A 8 -2.58 5.74 13.23
CA TYR A 8 -2.34 7.01 12.57
C TYR A 8 -3.56 7.91 12.64
N HIS A 9 -3.30 9.20 12.82
CA HIS A 9 -4.28 10.28 12.66
C HIS A 9 -3.79 11.22 11.58
N VAL A 10 -4.67 11.65 10.70
CA VAL A 10 -4.34 12.63 9.67
C VAL A 10 -4.39 14.02 10.30
N VAL A 11 -3.24 14.66 10.45
CA VAL A 11 -3.11 16.00 11.06
C VAL A 11 -3.13 17.07 9.97
N GLU A 12 -2.37 16.89 8.90
CA GLU A 12 -2.24 17.83 7.80
C GLU A 12 -2.76 17.21 6.50
N GLU A 13 -4.08 17.25 6.33
CA GLU A 13 -4.78 16.61 5.21
C GLU A 13 -4.32 17.15 3.85
N ASP A 14 -4.03 18.46 3.74
CA ASP A 14 -3.61 19.07 2.49
C ASP A 14 -2.19 18.61 2.07
N VAL A 15 -1.29 18.42 3.04
CA VAL A 15 0.04 17.84 2.79
C VAL A 15 -0.07 16.39 2.33
N LEU A 16 -0.92 15.61 3.00
CA LEU A 16 -1.18 14.23 2.60
C LEU A 16 -1.78 14.14 1.20
N ALA A 17 -2.72 15.03 0.86
CA ALA A 17 -3.33 15.10 -0.46
C ALA A 17 -2.28 15.46 -1.55
N GLU A 18 -1.34 16.36 -1.25
CA GLU A 18 -0.22 16.68 -2.15
C GLU A 18 0.66 15.45 -2.39
N TRP A 19 1.02 14.71 -1.36
CA TRP A 19 1.83 13.49 -1.50
C TRP A 19 1.12 12.41 -2.31
N VAL A 20 -0.17 12.21 -2.06
CA VAL A 20 -0.99 11.26 -2.83
C VAL A 20 -1.11 11.68 -4.29
N ALA A 21 -1.34 12.97 -4.57
CA ALA A 21 -1.40 13.49 -5.93
C ALA A 21 -0.07 13.29 -6.68
N GLN A 22 1.06 13.54 -6.02
CA GLN A 22 2.40 13.30 -6.59
C GLN A 22 2.66 11.82 -6.85
N LEU A 23 2.26 10.93 -5.95
CA LEU A 23 2.42 9.50 -6.09
C LEU A 23 1.60 8.95 -7.26
N LEU A 24 0.33 9.35 -7.37
CA LEU A 24 -0.53 8.98 -8.48
C LEU A 24 0.04 9.47 -9.82
N LEU A 25 0.51 10.72 -9.87
CA LEU A 25 1.09 11.31 -11.07
C LEU A 25 2.40 10.62 -11.46
N GLY A 26 3.27 10.30 -10.48
CA GLY A 26 4.52 9.60 -10.71
C GLY A 26 4.31 8.21 -11.32
N ASN A 27 3.35 7.44 -10.81
CA ASN A 27 3.00 6.13 -11.34
C ASN A 27 2.44 6.23 -12.77
N SER A 28 1.55 7.18 -13.02
CA SER A 28 0.96 7.38 -14.35
C SER A 28 1.97 7.89 -15.38
N LEU A 29 2.91 8.75 -14.99
CA LEU A 29 3.99 9.23 -15.86
C LEU A 29 4.99 8.12 -16.20
N HIS A 30 5.25 7.18 -15.29
CA HIS A 30 6.11 6.04 -15.60
C HIS A 30 5.50 5.19 -16.73
N ILE A 31 4.20 4.86 -16.62
CA ILE A 31 3.48 4.12 -17.66
C ILE A 31 3.46 4.92 -18.97
N ALA A 32 3.19 6.21 -18.89
CA ALA A 32 3.16 7.09 -20.04
C ALA A 32 4.50 7.11 -20.78
N ARG A 33 5.64 7.20 -20.07
CA ARG A 33 6.99 7.17 -20.67
C ARG A 33 7.28 5.85 -21.38
N VAL A 34 6.80 4.72 -20.86
CA VAL A 34 6.93 3.42 -21.55
C VAL A 34 6.17 3.43 -22.86
N ILE A 35 4.97 4.03 -22.89
CA ILE A 35 4.14 4.15 -24.11
C ILE A 35 4.76 5.16 -25.10
N GLU A 36 5.33 6.27 -24.63
CA GLU A 36 5.94 7.33 -25.44
C GLU A 36 7.17 6.85 -26.24
N CYS A 37 7.89 5.84 -25.73
CA CYS A 37 8.92 5.16 -26.53
C CYS A 37 8.35 4.49 -27.78
N LEU A 38 7.02 4.40 -27.90
CA LEU A 38 6.31 3.75 -29.00
C LEU A 38 5.57 4.76 -29.91
N ASP A 39 5.39 6.03 -29.49
CA ASP A 39 4.61 7.02 -30.25
C ASP A 39 5.11 8.45 -30.03
N SER A 40 5.37 9.18 -31.13
CA SER A 40 6.11 10.47 -31.15
C SER A 40 5.24 11.73 -31.12
N SER A 41 4.01 11.69 -30.62
CA SER A 41 3.12 12.87 -30.61
C SER A 41 3.25 13.72 -29.34
N ALA A 42 3.63 14.98 -29.53
CA ALA A 42 4.10 15.95 -28.53
C ALA A 42 2.99 16.70 -27.75
N VAL A 43 1.92 16.05 -27.31
CA VAL A 43 1.03 16.68 -26.30
C VAL A 43 1.58 16.38 -24.92
N SER A 44 1.57 17.39 -24.03
CA SER A 44 2.11 17.22 -22.66
C SER A 44 1.62 15.92 -22.01
N MET A 45 2.52 14.94 -21.92
CA MET A 45 2.25 13.64 -21.30
C MET A 45 1.77 13.80 -19.87
N LYS A 46 2.23 14.85 -19.20
CA LYS A 46 1.82 15.20 -17.84
C LYS A 46 0.33 15.53 -17.77
N ASP A 47 -0.16 16.35 -18.70
CA ASP A 47 -1.57 16.78 -18.70
C ASP A 47 -2.49 15.61 -19.05
N LYS A 48 -2.10 14.75 -19.99
CA LYS A 48 -2.82 13.51 -20.30
C LYS A 48 -2.86 12.55 -19.08
N ALA A 49 -1.76 12.42 -18.36
CA ALA A 49 -1.70 11.59 -17.14
C ALA A 49 -2.63 12.17 -16.06
N ILE A 50 -2.62 13.47 -15.86
CA ILE A 50 -3.52 14.16 -14.91
C ILE A 50 -4.98 13.92 -15.30
N ASP A 51 -5.35 14.13 -16.57
CA ASP A 51 -6.72 13.90 -17.04
C ASP A 51 -7.17 12.46 -16.85
N CYS A 52 -6.29 11.50 -17.10
CA CYS A 52 -6.57 10.09 -16.89
C CYS A 52 -6.83 9.78 -15.41
N ILE A 53 -6.02 10.32 -14.49
CA ILE A 53 -6.21 10.13 -13.05
C ILE A 53 -7.52 10.76 -12.59
N ILE A 54 -7.77 12.02 -12.95
CA ILE A 54 -9.00 12.74 -12.59
C ILE A 54 -10.23 12.01 -13.13
N LYS A 55 -10.19 11.55 -14.38
CA LYS A 55 -11.26 10.73 -14.95
C LYS A 55 -11.50 9.47 -14.14
N LYS A 56 -10.45 8.72 -13.75
CA LYS A 56 -10.57 7.53 -12.89
C LYS A 56 -11.20 7.89 -11.55
N LEU A 57 -10.73 8.93 -10.86
CA LEU A 57 -11.27 9.36 -9.56
C LEU A 57 -12.75 9.73 -9.62
N ASN A 58 -13.21 10.33 -10.74
CA ASN A 58 -14.59 10.75 -10.91
C ASN A 58 -15.55 9.67 -11.45
N THR A 59 -15.03 8.65 -12.16
CA THR A 59 -15.89 7.68 -12.87
C THR A 59 -15.96 6.30 -12.25
N VAL A 60 -14.98 5.93 -11.42
CA VAL A 60 -15.03 4.64 -10.71
C VAL A 60 -16.01 4.74 -9.55
N GLY A 61 -16.62 3.60 -9.18
CA GLY A 61 -17.51 3.56 -8.00
C GLY A 61 -16.78 3.96 -6.72
N VAL A 62 -17.52 4.58 -5.79
CA VAL A 62 -17.00 5.16 -4.55
C VAL A 62 -16.04 4.22 -3.81
N TYR A 63 -16.43 2.96 -3.61
CA TYR A 63 -15.59 1.97 -2.90
C TYR A 63 -14.25 1.69 -3.59
N LYS A 64 -14.22 1.68 -4.93
CA LYS A 64 -13.00 1.45 -5.70
C LYS A 64 -12.08 2.68 -5.66
N ARG A 65 -12.65 3.88 -5.73
CA ARG A 65 -11.92 5.14 -5.58
C ARG A 65 -11.29 5.22 -4.19
N ASP A 66 -12.10 5.02 -3.16
CA ASP A 66 -11.68 5.13 -1.77
C ASP A 66 -10.61 4.10 -1.43
N GLY A 67 -10.77 2.85 -1.88
CA GLY A 67 -9.75 1.80 -1.74
C GLY A 67 -8.43 2.18 -2.41
N TRP A 68 -8.48 2.74 -3.61
CA TRP A 68 -7.28 3.15 -4.34
C TRP A 68 -6.55 4.32 -3.65
N LEU A 69 -7.27 5.34 -3.18
CA LEU A 69 -6.69 6.45 -2.42
C LEU A 69 -6.12 5.97 -1.07
N PHE A 70 -6.84 5.09 -0.38
CA PHE A 70 -6.37 4.54 0.89
C PHE A 70 -5.10 3.71 0.72
N GLN A 71 -4.97 2.94 -0.35
CA GLN A 71 -3.75 2.21 -0.67
C GLN A 71 -2.55 3.17 -0.84
N MET A 72 -2.73 4.34 -1.46
CA MET A 72 -1.68 5.36 -1.53
C MET A 72 -1.27 5.86 -0.15
N ILE A 73 -2.23 6.15 0.72
CA ILE A 73 -2.00 6.59 2.11
C ILE A 73 -1.25 5.50 2.89
N SER A 74 -1.71 4.27 2.80
CA SER A 74 -1.11 3.11 3.46
C SER A 74 0.33 2.86 2.99
N TRP A 75 0.58 2.99 1.67
CA TRP A 75 1.91 2.86 1.09
C TRP A 75 2.86 3.94 1.60
N ILE A 76 2.42 5.20 1.70
CA ILE A 76 3.20 6.30 2.26
C ILE A 76 3.56 6.00 3.71
N ALA A 77 2.59 5.59 4.53
CA ALA A 77 2.81 5.23 5.92
C ALA A 77 3.81 4.07 6.08
N LEU A 78 3.70 3.03 5.23
CA LEU A 78 4.66 1.92 5.20
C LEU A 78 6.06 2.41 4.86
N LYS A 79 6.20 3.25 3.84
CA LYS A 79 7.51 3.78 3.41
C LYS A 79 8.19 4.58 4.51
N ILE A 80 7.45 5.46 5.18
CA ILE A 80 7.98 6.25 6.31
C ILE A 80 8.44 5.30 7.43
N LYS A 81 7.57 4.36 7.83
CA LYS A 81 7.87 3.42 8.92
C LYS A 81 9.10 2.56 8.65
N LEU A 82 9.21 2.01 7.44
CA LEU A 82 10.36 1.19 7.07
C LEU A 82 11.67 1.99 7.00
N HIS A 83 11.57 3.28 6.67
CA HIS A 83 12.74 4.17 6.66
C HIS A 83 13.24 4.48 8.08
N GLU A 84 12.31 4.66 9.02
CA GLU A 84 12.63 4.87 10.43
C GLU A 84 13.24 3.63 11.10
N ASP A 85 12.72 2.43 10.78
CA ASP A 85 13.07 1.17 11.46
C ASP A 85 14.33 0.48 10.90
N ASN A 86 14.77 0.84 9.69
CA ASN A 86 15.77 0.01 8.97
C ASN A 86 17.23 0.43 9.17
N GLY A 87 17.50 1.59 9.75
CA GLY A 87 18.89 2.06 9.95
C GLY A 87 19.68 2.11 8.64
N SER A 88 20.79 1.35 8.54
CA SER A 88 21.67 1.30 7.37
C SER A 88 21.27 0.28 6.30
N GLY A 89 20.29 -0.58 6.55
CA GLY A 89 19.81 -1.57 5.59
C GLY A 89 19.09 -0.95 4.39
N LYS A 90 18.81 -1.75 3.36
CA LYS A 90 18.07 -1.30 2.17
C LYS A 90 16.63 -1.76 2.20
N VAL A 91 15.73 -0.90 1.75
CA VAL A 91 14.31 -1.17 1.58
C VAL A 91 13.97 -1.06 0.10
N PHE A 92 13.44 -2.14 -0.45
CA PHE A 92 12.86 -2.17 -1.79
C PHE A 92 11.36 -2.30 -1.64
N MET A 93 10.59 -1.50 -2.36
CA MET A 93 9.13 -1.49 -2.32
C MET A 93 8.57 -1.53 -3.74
N ASN A 94 7.47 -2.24 -3.93
CA ASN A 94 6.70 -2.10 -5.16
C ASN A 94 6.07 -0.70 -5.24
N ALA A 95 5.74 -0.27 -6.45
CA ALA A 95 4.87 0.89 -6.61
C ALA A 95 3.43 0.51 -6.22
N PRO A 96 2.66 1.40 -5.60
CA PRO A 96 1.25 1.12 -5.36
C PRO A 96 0.50 1.01 -6.68
N HIS A 97 -0.68 0.39 -6.67
CA HIS A 97 -1.45 0.13 -7.88
C HIS A 97 -1.71 1.39 -8.71
N SER A 98 -1.48 1.31 -10.00
CA SER A 98 -1.64 2.44 -10.94
C SER A 98 -3.10 2.69 -11.36
N ALA A 99 -4.00 1.81 -10.94
CA ALA A 99 -5.43 1.90 -11.25
C ALA A 99 -6.27 1.33 -10.10
N PRO A 100 -7.51 1.84 -9.94
CA PRO A 100 -8.46 1.28 -8.96
C PRO A 100 -8.78 -0.17 -9.24
N ALA A 101 -8.92 -0.98 -8.18
CA ALA A 101 -9.25 -2.41 -8.23
C ALA A 101 -8.30 -3.26 -9.10
N GLN A 102 -7.05 -2.86 -9.19
CA GLN A 102 -6.00 -3.70 -9.78
C GLN A 102 -5.76 -4.91 -8.90
N HIS A 103 -5.60 -6.10 -9.50
CA HIS A 103 -5.24 -7.31 -8.77
C HIS A 103 -3.74 -7.32 -8.44
N GLY A 104 -3.39 -7.84 -7.28
CA GLY A 104 -2.00 -7.97 -6.82
C GLY A 104 -1.91 -7.87 -5.31
N ILE A 105 -0.69 -7.81 -4.78
CA ILE A 105 -0.41 -7.50 -3.37
C ILE A 105 -0.53 -5.98 -3.22
N ASP A 106 -1.37 -5.50 -2.30
CA ASP A 106 -1.66 -4.06 -2.14
C ASP A 106 -0.41 -3.24 -1.79
N GLY A 107 0.46 -3.79 -0.95
CA GLY A 107 1.75 -3.21 -0.64
C GLY A 107 2.78 -4.31 -0.37
N PHE A 108 3.97 -4.16 -0.94
CA PHE A 108 5.05 -5.12 -0.83
C PHE A 108 6.36 -4.42 -0.51
N ALA A 109 7.12 -4.95 0.43
CA ALA A 109 8.48 -4.48 0.69
C ALA A 109 9.43 -5.63 1.02
N LEU A 110 10.63 -5.57 0.46
CA LEU A 110 11.77 -6.40 0.82
C LEU A 110 12.77 -5.56 1.62
N VAL A 111 13.05 -5.97 2.84
CA VAL A 111 14.02 -5.33 3.73
C VAL A 111 15.23 -6.22 3.87
N ILE A 112 16.40 -5.69 3.54
CA ILE A 112 17.68 -6.39 3.63
C ILE A 112 18.62 -5.66 4.58
N ASP A 113 19.42 -6.42 5.29
CA ASP A 113 20.44 -5.89 6.20
C ASP A 113 21.73 -5.46 5.47
N ASP A 114 22.72 -4.98 6.22
CA ASP A 114 24.03 -4.54 5.70
C ASP A 114 24.83 -5.67 5.06
N LYS A 115 24.54 -6.92 5.43
CA LYS A 115 25.18 -8.13 4.88
C LYS A 115 24.50 -8.63 3.62
N LYS A 116 23.48 -7.92 3.12
CA LYS A 116 22.64 -8.28 1.98
C LYS A 116 21.78 -9.53 2.22
N MET A 117 21.46 -9.83 3.49
CA MET A 117 20.55 -10.93 3.85
C MET A 117 19.14 -10.39 4.02
N ILE A 118 18.12 -11.21 3.71
CA ILE A 118 16.73 -10.86 3.97
C ILE A 118 16.53 -10.70 5.48
N LYS A 119 16.09 -9.51 5.88
CA LYS A 119 15.65 -9.23 7.24
C LYS A 119 14.19 -9.59 7.40
N HIS A 120 13.35 -9.13 6.49
CA HIS A 120 11.95 -9.51 6.35
C HIS A 120 11.35 -9.06 5.01
N ILE A 121 10.27 -9.70 4.63
CA ILE A 121 9.41 -9.36 3.50
C ILE A 121 8.06 -8.91 4.07
N VAL A 122 7.60 -7.73 3.72
CA VAL A 122 6.31 -7.20 4.18
C VAL A 122 5.25 -7.42 3.12
N LEU A 123 4.18 -8.12 3.49
CA LEU A 123 3.00 -8.37 2.69
C LEU A 123 1.84 -7.56 3.26
N CYS A 124 1.31 -6.61 2.50
CA CYS A 124 0.24 -5.72 2.95
C CYS A 124 -1.07 -6.07 2.27
N GLU A 125 -2.15 -6.02 3.05
CA GLU A 125 -3.53 -6.03 2.57
C GLU A 125 -4.24 -4.81 3.12
N ASP A 126 -4.65 -3.90 2.23
CA ASP A 126 -5.16 -2.58 2.55
C ASP A 126 -6.65 -2.45 2.23
N LYS A 127 -7.46 -2.06 3.21
CA LYS A 127 -8.93 -1.93 3.05
C LYS A 127 -9.45 -0.61 3.61
N CYS A 128 -10.08 0.19 2.73
CA CYS A 128 -10.86 1.35 3.12
C CYS A 128 -12.30 0.92 3.43
N THR A 129 -12.67 0.90 4.70
CA THR A 129 -13.92 0.30 5.14
C THR A 129 -14.55 1.05 6.32
N GLU A 130 -15.87 0.93 6.44
CA GLU A 130 -16.67 1.38 7.58
C GLU A 130 -16.84 0.28 8.64
N ASP A 131 -16.48 -0.96 8.30
CA ASP A 131 -16.52 -2.12 9.20
C ASP A 131 -15.19 -2.87 9.14
N ALA A 132 -14.21 -2.35 9.89
CA ALA A 132 -12.87 -2.87 9.88
C ALA A 132 -12.79 -4.31 10.38
N ARG A 133 -13.54 -4.67 11.45
CA ARG A 133 -13.52 -6.01 12.01
C ARG A 133 -14.07 -7.06 11.05
N SER A 134 -15.18 -6.78 10.40
CA SER A 134 -15.79 -7.67 9.42
C SER A 134 -14.85 -7.92 8.24
N ILE A 135 -14.27 -6.86 7.68
CA ILE A 135 -13.34 -6.95 6.55
C ILE A 135 -12.06 -7.71 6.91
N ILE A 136 -11.48 -7.46 8.09
CA ILE A 136 -10.30 -8.21 8.55
C ILE A 136 -10.60 -9.70 8.59
N THR A 137 -11.73 -10.10 9.15
CA THR A 137 -12.08 -11.52 9.30
C THR A 137 -12.49 -12.20 8.01
N SER A 138 -13.23 -11.51 7.13
CA SER A 138 -13.82 -12.10 5.93
C SER A 138 -12.95 -12.01 4.69
N GLN A 139 -11.98 -11.07 4.64
CA GLN A 139 -11.14 -10.86 3.47
C GLN A 139 -9.65 -10.95 3.80
N ILE A 140 -9.14 -10.17 4.77
CA ILE A 140 -7.70 -10.06 5.02
C ILE A 140 -7.14 -11.36 5.61
N TYR A 141 -7.78 -11.92 6.63
CA TYR A 141 -7.30 -13.17 7.23
C TYR A 141 -7.31 -14.36 6.27
N PRO A 142 -8.32 -14.59 5.43
CA PRO A 142 -8.25 -15.63 4.39
C PRO A 142 -7.08 -15.44 3.42
N GLU A 143 -6.80 -14.20 2.97
CA GLU A 143 -5.67 -13.91 2.10
C GLU A 143 -4.33 -14.25 2.76
N PHE A 144 -4.14 -13.88 4.03
CA PHE A 144 -2.92 -14.22 4.76
C PHE A 144 -2.77 -15.72 5.02
N VAL A 145 -3.87 -16.45 5.22
CA VAL A 145 -3.84 -17.92 5.33
C VAL A 145 -3.39 -18.56 4.03
N ASN A 146 -3.81 -18.03 2.87
CA ASN A 146 -3.36 -18.54 1.58
C ASN A 146 -1.85 -18.34 1.38
N PHE A 147 -1.29 -17.20 1.83
CA PHE A 147 0.16 -17.02 1.86
C PHE A 147 0.84 -18.02 2.81
N GLU A 148 0.34 -18.22 4.04
CA GLU A 148 0.91 -19.18 5.01
C GLU A 148 0.88 -20.62 4.47
N ASN A 149 -0.07 -20.96 3.61
CA ASN A 149 -0.21 -22.27 2.96
C ASN A 149 0.58 -22.39 1.66
N SER A 150 1.43 -21.43 1.30
CA SER A 150 2.23 -21.41 0.06
C SER A 150 1.40 -21.36 -1.24
N GLU A 151 0.10 -21.01 -1.17
CA GLU A 151 -0.74 -20.89 -2.36
C GLU A 151 -0.34 -19.68 -3.23
N PHE A 152 0.35 -18.71 -2.65
CA PHE A 152 0.72 -17.45 -3.29
C PHE A 152 2.23 -17.20 -3.40
N ASP A 153 3.08 -18.22 -3.21
CA ASP A 153 4.53 -18.09 -3.31
C ASP A 153 4.97 -17.45 -4.65
N ASN A 154 4.31 -17.84 -5.75
CA ASN A 154 4.58 -17.25 -7.05
C ASN A 154 4.30 -15.74 -7.12
N ARG A 155 3.34 -15.22 -6.34
CA ARG A 155 3.07 -13.78 -6.27
C ARG A 155 4.22 -13.06 -5.55
N VAL A 156 4.72 -13.63 -4.46
CA VAL A 156 5.88 -13.09 -3.72
C VAL A 156 7.11 -13.06 -4.61
N LEU A 157 7.40 -14.16 -5.32
CA LEU A 157 8.51 -14.23 -6.28
C LEU A 157 8.38 -13.19 -7.39
N ALA A 158 7.19 -12.99 -7.95
CA ALA A 158 6.93 -12.01 -8.98
C ALA A 158 7.17 -10.57 -8.47
N GLU A 159 6.70 -10.24 -7.25
CA GLU A 159 6.95 -8.92 -6.65
C GLU A 159 8.44 -8.67 -6.40
N VAL A 160 9.16 -9.64 -5.82
CA VAL A 160 10.61 -9.51 -5.63
C VAL A 160 11.33 -9.31 -6.96
N SER A 161 11.00 -10.09 -7.98
CA SER A 161 11.60 -9.98 -9.31
C SER A 161 11.31 -8.62 -9.98
N SER A 162 10.16 -8.02 -9.66
CA SER A 162 9.80 -6.70 -10.20
C SER A 162 10.61 -5.54 -9.61
N ILE A 163 11.02 -5.67 -8.35
CA ILE A 163 11.73 -4.60 -7.62
C ILE A 163 13.24 -4.80 -7.53
N ILE A 164 13.72 -6.02 -7.74
CA ILE A 164 15.17 -6.36 -7.76
C ILE A 164 15.60 -6.59 -9.21
N ARG A 165 16.57 -5.79 -9.67
CA ARG A 165 17.10 -5.86 -11.04
C ARG A 165 18.38 -6.67 -11.18
N SER A 166 19.02 -7.07 -10.07
CA SER A 166 20.27 -7.83 -10.08
C SER A 166 19.97 -9.31 -10.04
N GLU A 167 20.24 -10.03 -11.12
CA GLU A 167 20.07 -11.48 -11.21
C GLU A 167 20.93 -12.22 -10.19
N ASP A 168 22.19 -11.83 -10.00
CA ASP A 168 23.11 -12.44 -9.03
C ASP A 168 22.56 -12.31 -7.60
N PHE A 169 21.94 -11.17 -7.28
CA PHE A 169 21.33 -10.99 -5.96
C PHE A 169 20.10 -11.86 -5.80
N LEU A 170 19.23 -11.95 -6.82
CA LEU A 170 18.03 -12.81 -6.78
C LEU A 170 18.39 -14.27 -6.58
N ILE A 171 19.40 -14.80 -7.29
CA ILE A 171 19.87 -16.18 -7.14
C ILE A 171 20.29 -16.46 -5.70
N ASN A 172 21.00 -15.52 -5.04
CA ASN A 172 21.51 -15.70 -3.68
C ASN A 172 20.42 -15.70 -2.60
N ILE A 173 19.26 -15.12 -2.85
CA ILE A 173 18.15 -15.00 -1.87
C ILE A 173 16.92 -15.83 -2.24
N GLN A 174 16.95 -16.57 -3.35
CA GLN A 174 15.78 -17.24 -3.92
C GLN A 174 15.11 -18.19 -2.92
N ASP A 175 15.86 -18.99 -2.20
CA ASP A 175 15.32 -19.94 -1.22
C ASP A 175 14.72 -19.21 0.00
N ASP A 176 15.30 -18.07 0.40
CA ASP A 176 14.82 -17.28 1.53
C ASP A 176 13.55 -16.50 1.18
N ILE A 177 13.31 -16.16 -0.09
CA ILE A 177 12.12 -15.40 -0.51
C ILE A 177 10.84 -16.18 -0.21
N VAL A 178 10.82 -17.48 -0.44
CA VAL A 178 9.66 -18.35 -0.22
C VAL A 178 9.59 -18.93 1.19
N ASP A 179 10.59 -18.67 2.03
CA ASP A 179 10.57 -19.08 3.43
C ASP A 179 9.72 -18.09 4.25
N ASN A 180 8.52 -18.52 4.63
CA ASN A 180 7.56 -17.71 5.35
C ASN A 180 8.05 -17.21 6.72
N LYS A 181 9.16 -17.73 7.25
CA LYS A 181 9.77 -17.20 8.49
C LYS A 181 10.21 -15.74 8.35
N TYR A 182 10.51 -15.30 7.12
CA TYR A 182 10.87 -13.92 6.81
C TYR A 182 9.64 -13.03 6.53
N TRP A 183 8.45 -13.61 6.37
CA TRP A 183 7.26 -12.86 5.99
C TRP A 183 6.62 -12.17 7.19
N MET A 184 6.37 -10.90 7.01
CA MET A 184 5.67 -10.04 7.94
C MET A 184 4.36 -9.60 7.27
N TYR A 185 3.25 -9.88 7.88
CA TYR A 185 1.92 -9.54 7.37
C TYR A 185 1.46 -8.22 7.98
N ARG A 186 1.00 -7.30 7.14
CA ARG A 186 0.54 -5.99 7.57
C ARG A 186 -0.89 -5.74 7.14
N ILE A 187 -1.77 -5.55 8.09
CA ILE A 187 -3.14 -5.11 7.88
C ILE A 187 -3.15 -3.59 7.78
N GLY A 188 -3.62 -3.03 6.65
CA GLY A 188 -3.94 -1.61 6.51
C GLY A 188 -5.45 -1.42 6.51
N VAL A 189 -6.01 -0.67 7.48
CA VAL A 189 -7.46 -0.44 7.56
C VAL A 189 -7.79 0.96 8.02
N THR A 190 -8.91 1.50 7.52
CA THR A 190 -9.60 2.59 8.19
C THR A 190 -10.36 2.02 9.39
N ARG A 191 -10.42 2.76 10.49
CA ARG A 191 -11.14 2.35 11.71
C ARG A 191 -11.90 3.52 12.31
N GLN A 192 -12.90 3.21 13.10
CA GLN A 192 -13.72 4.15 13.85
C GLN A 192 -13.19 4.30 15.28
N SER A 193 -13.62 5.32 15.98
CA SER A 193 -13.22 5.67 17.35
C SER A 193 -13.48 4.56 18.38
N GLU A 194 -14.41 3.66 18.14
CA GLU A 194 -14.64 2.48 19.01
C GLU A 194 -13.43 1.54 19.13
N HIS A 195 -12.47 1.66 18.22
CA HIS A 195 -11.23 0.90 18.21
C HIS A 195 -10.01 1.72 18.66
N ASP A 196 -10.20 2.90 19.26
CA ASP A 196 -9.09 3.78 19.65
C ASP A 196 -8.37 3.31 20.92
N ASP A 197 -9.07 2.70 21.86
CA ASP A 197 -8.47 2.19 23.07
C ASP A 197 -7.82 0.80 22.89
N GLU A 198 -7.15 0.32 23.93
CA GLU A 198 -6.48 -0.98 23.90
C GLU A 198 -7.46 -2.15 23.75
N ALA A 199 -8.64 -2.05 24.37
CA ALA A 199 -9.66 -3.10 24.31
C ALA A 199 -10.27 -3.19 22.91
N GLY A 200 -10.59 -2.04 22.30
CA GLY A 200 -11.08 -1.94 20.94
C GLY A 200 -10.06 -2.48 19.92
N ARG A 201 -8.77 -2.14 20.08
CA ARG A 201 -7.71 -2.70 19.21
C ARG A 201 -7.54 -4.21 19.39
N LYS A 202 -7.62 -4.73 20.61
CA LYS A 202 -7.63 -6.18 20.85
C LYS A 202 -8.81 -6.87 20.18
N ALA A 203 -10.00 -6.26 20.23
CA ALA A 203 -11.19 -6.78 19.57
C ALA A 203 -11.02 -6.74 18.04
N LEU A 204 -10.49 -5.64 17.49
CA LEU A 204 -10.24 -5.45 16.07
C LEU A 204 -9.36 -6.55 15.47
N TYR A 205 -8.25 -6.88 16.12
CA TYR A 205 -7.27 -7.86 15.63
C TYR A 205 -7.40 -9.24 16.28
N LYS A 206 -8.51 -9.55 16.94
CA LYS A 206 -8.74 -10.85 17.58
C LYS A 206 -8.50 -11.99 16.57
N ASP A 207 -7.84 -13.05 17.03
CA ASP A 207 -7.48 -14.26 16.27
C ASP A 207 -6.39 -14.06 15.17
N TYR A 208 -5.73 -12.91 15.10
CA TYR A 208 -4.66 -12.70 14.14
C TYR A 208 -3.51 -13.72 14.33
N ASP A 209 -3.16 -14.03 15.56
CA ASP A 209 -2.14 -15.03 15.93
C ASP A 209 -2.50 -16.47 15.54
N LYS A 210 -3.80 -16.77 15.38
CA LYS A 210 -4.28 -18.06 14.88
C LYS A 210 -4.23 -18.16 13.35
N LYS A 211 -4.21 -17.03 12.65
CA LYS A 211 -4.16 -16.95 11.18
C LYS A 211 -2.73 -16.85 10.67
N VAL A 212 -1.91 -16.07 11.37
CA VAL A 212 -0.48 -15.91 11.09
C VAL A 212 0.28 -16.36 12.34
N GLY A 213 0.87 -17.54 12.27
CA GLY A 213 1.63 -18.14 13.37
C GLY A 213 2.95 -17.43 13.67
N GLY A 214 3.73 -18.03 14.57
CA GLY A 214 5.07 -17.54 14.92
C GLY A 214 5.07 -16.29 15.82
N GLY A 215 6.19 -15.58 15.82
CA GLY A 215 6.42 -14.42 16.70
C GLY A 215 5.54 -13.21 16.34
N VAL A 216 5.28 -12.34 17.34
CA VAL A 216 4.46 -11.11 17.13
C VAL A 216 5.00 -10.20 16.02
N LYS A 217 6.31 -10.22 15.76
CA LYS A 217 6.93 -9.42 14.69
C LYS A 217 6.42 -9.76 13.28
N ARG A 218 5.85 -10.96 13.11
CA ARG A 218 5.22 -11.34 11.84
C ARG A 218 3.84 -10.70 11.63
N ARG A 219 3.23 -10.12 12.65
CA ARG A 219 1.89 -9.56 12.66
C ARG A 219 1.94 -8.06 12.91
N CYS A 220 1.75 -7.28 11.87
CA CYS A 220 1.72 -5.83 11.93
C CYS A 220 0.37 -5.30 11.52
N ALA A 221 0.05 -4.11 11.97
CA ALA A 221 -1.12 -3.37 11.51
C ALA A 221 -0.80 -1.88 11.40
N ALA A 222 -1.53 -1.21 10.53
CA ALA A 222 -1.55 0.23 10.38
C ALA A 222 -2.99 0.67 10.21
N SER A 223 -3.55 1.28 11.23
CA SER A 223 -4.91 1.76 11.22
C SER A 223 -4.98 3.28 11.14
N VAL A 224 -5.85 3.79 10.30
CA VAL A 224 -6.14 5.23 10.18
C VAL A 224 -7.50 5.50 10.77
N ASN A 225 -7.56 6.37 11.79
CA ASN A 225 -8.83 6.74 12.42
C ASN A 225 -9.58 7.74 11.54
N LEU A 226 -10.80 7.37 11.10
CA LEU A 226 -11.71 8.20 10.33
C LEU A 226 -13.14 7.91 10.78
N ASP A 227 -13.79 8.86 11.45
CA ASP A 227 -15.14 8.66 12.01
C ASP A 227 -16.21 8.49 10.93
N ASP A 228 -16.13 9.25 9.84
CA ASP A 228 -16.99 9.13 8.65
C ASP A 228 -16.11 8.88 7.42
N VAL A 229 -15.77 7.62 7.22
CA VAL A 229 -14.84 7.19 6.17
C VAL A 229 -15.27 7.70 4.79
N ARG A 230 -16.56 7.59 4.44
CA ARG A 230 -17.03 7.94 3.08
C ARG A 230 -17.01 9.43 2.84
N LYS A 231 -17.46 10.20 3.81
CA LYS A 231 -17.44 11.67 3.73
C LYS A 231 -16.01 12.21 3.70
N TRP A 232 -15.14 11.65 4.54
CA TRP A 232 -13.73 12.04 4.56
C TRP A 232 -13.05 11.72 3.22
N MET A 233 -13.24 10.51 2.70
CA MET A 233 -12.65 10.07 1.43
C MET A 233 -13.17 10.89 0.24
N GLU A 234 -14.44 11.29 0.24
CA GLU A 234 -14.98 12.20 -0.77
C GLU A 234 -14.26 13.55 -0.73
N GLY A 235 -14.19 14.19 0.44
CA GLY A 235 -13.48 15.47 0.61
C GLY A 235 -11.99 15.37 0.22
N PHE A 236 -11.33 14.29 0.65
CA PHE A 236 -9.94 14.02 0.32
C PHE A 236 -9.72 13.82 -1.19
N SER A 237 -10.61 13.08 -1.86
CA SER A 237 -10.57 12.90 -3.32
C SER A 237 -10.66 14.24 -4.06
N GLN A 238 -11.54 15.13 -3.63
CA GLN A 238 -11.69 16.46 -4.23
C GLN A 238 -10.43 17.33 -4.03
N LYS A 239 -9.77 17.24 -2.87
CA LYS A 239 -8.49 17.90 -2.63
C LYS A 239 -7.40 17.39 -3.57
N VAL A 240 -7.27 16.07 -3.73
CA VAL A 240 -6.31 15.43 -4.65
C VAL A 240 -6.57 15.90 -6.09
N ILE A 241 -7.83 15.91 -6.54
CA ILE A 241 -8.22 16.39 -7.88
C ILE A 241 -7.80 17.85 -8.07
N LYS A 242 -8.13 18.74 -7.13
CA LYS A 242 -7.77 20.16 -7.19
C LYS A 242 -6.25 20.37 -7.30
N ILE A 243 -5.48 19.60 -6.56
CA ILE A 243 -4.01 19.64 -6.63
C ILE A 243 -3.52 19.18 -8.01
N LEU A 244 -4.06 18.08 -8.55
CA LEU A 244 -3.71 17.60 -9.88
C LEU A 244 -4.03 18.63 -10.97
N GLU A 245 -5.21 19.27 -10.90
CA GLU A 245 -5.60 20.34 -11.83
C GLU A 245 -4.63 21.53 -11.78
N SER A 246 -4.18 21.92 -10.58
CA SER A 246 -3.22 23.01 -10.42
C SER A 246 -1.83 22.71 -11.03
N LYS A 247 -1.52 21.42 -11.28
CA LYS A 247 -0.26 20.98 -11.87
C LYS A 247 -0.31 20.88 -13.41
N LYS A 248 -1.46 21.06 -14.04
CA LYS A 248 -1.57 21.13 -15.50
C LYS A 248 -0.80 22.33 -16.03
N SER A 249 -0.29 22.20 -17.25
CA SER A 249 0.28 23.33 -17.97
C SER A 249 -0.79 24.41 -18.11
N LYS A 250 -0.46 25.64 -17.76
CA LYS A 250 -1.33 26.77 -18.10
C LYS A 250 -1.21 26.95 -19.61
N ASP A 251 -2.32 26.88 -20.32
CA ASP A 251 -2.34 27.28 -21.71
C ASP A 251 -1.78 28.71 -21.81
N VAL A 252 -0.65 28.85 -22.50
CA VAL A 252 -0.03 30.15 -22.82
C VAL A 252 -0.52 30.59 -24.16
#